data_79d6c9a37471aabd48ed2b0769b203cd
#
_entry.id   79d6c9a37471aabd48ed2b0769b203cd
#
_cell.length_a   1.000
_cell.length_b   1.000
_cell.length_c   1.000
_cell.angle_alpha   90.00
_cell.angle_beta   90.00
_cell.angle_gamma   90.00
#
_symmetry.space_group_name_H-M   'P 1'
#
loop_
_entity.id
_entity.type
_entity.pdbx_description
1 polymer ?
#
loop_
_entity_poly.entity_id
_entity_poly.type
_entity_poly.pdbx_seq_one_letter_code
_entity_poly.pdbx_strand_id
1 'polypeptide(L)'
;NGIGSMLKTKINVNLGTSRDCSDLDMELKKVNDAVAMGAESIMDLSSFGDTGKFRRKLTSECPAIIGTVPIYDAVVYYHKPLKEITSREWIDIVKMHAEDGVDFMTIHIGINKNTADRFKEAKRLTNIVSRGGSIIFAWMEMTGLENPFFEHFDEILEICQEYDITLSLGDA
;
A
#
# COMPACT_ATOMS: atom_id res chain seq x y z
N ASN A 1 -6.51 -14.33 4.78
CA ASN A 1 -5.20 -15.00 4.77
C ASN A 1 -4.54 -14.98 6.15
N GLY A 2 -4.28 -16.17 6.70
CA GLY A 2 -3.71 -16.28 8.04
C GLY A 2 -2.18 -16.09 8.06
N ILE A 3 -1.70 -15.30 9.02
CA ILE A 3 -0.28 -15.14 9.36
C ILE A 3 -0.13 -15.35 10.86
N GLY A 4 0.81 -16.19 11.28
CA GLY A 4 1.02 -16.45 12.70
C GLY A 4 1.95 -17.63 12.98
N SER A 5 2.31 -17.79 14.26
CA SER A 5 3.31 -18.74 14.73
C SER A 5 2.99 -20.24 14.45
N MET A 6 1.72 -20.56 14.24
CA MET A 6 1.27 -21.92 13.94
C MET A 6 1.12 -22.17 12.43
N LEU A 7 1.45 -21.19 11.60
CA LEU A 7 1.31 -21.23 10.15
C LEU A 7 2.67 -21.29 9.46
N LYS A 8 2.68 -21.84 8.23
CA LYS A 8 3.87 -21.87 7.39
C LYS A 8 4.33 -20.43 7.09
N THR A 9 5.63 -20.17 7.17
CA THR A 9 6.24 -18.92 6.70
C THR A 9 5.96 -18.73 5.21
N LYS A 10 5.57 -17.53 4.83
CA LYS A 10 5.28 -17.17 3.44
C LYS A 10 6.39 -16.27 2.90
N ILE A 11 6.84 -16.57 1.69
CA ILE A 11 7.78 -15.71 0.96
C ILE A 11 6.96 -14.72 0.16
N ASN A 12 7.17 -13.43 0.44
CA ASN A 12 6.53 -12.34 -0.28
C ASN A 12 7.51 -11.72 -1.28
N VAL A 13 7.12 -11.62 -2.55
CA VAL A 13 7.93 -11.03 -3.63
C VAL A 13 7.36 -9.68 -4.00
N ASN A 14 8.18 -8.64 -3.90
CA ASN A 14 7.83 -7.28 -4.27
C ASN A 14 8.14 -7.04 -5.75
N LEU A 15 7.17 -6.46 -6.47
CA LEU A 15 7.30 -6.06 -7.86
C LEU A 15 6.34 -4.89 -8.16
N GLY A 16 6.29 -4.43 -9.39
CA GLY A 16 5.35 -3.38 -9.79
C GLY A 16 5.96 -2.38 -10.77
N THR A 17 5.09 -1.66 -11.46
CA THR A 17 5.48 -0.65 -12.45
C THR A 17 5.97 0.64 -11.80
N SER A 18 6.96 1.25 -12.45
CA SER A 18 7.49 2.57 -12.09
C SER A 18 7.64 3.44 -13.34
N ARG A 19 7.94 4.72 -13.14
CA ARG A 19 8.19 5.64 -14.27
C ARG A 19 9.34 5.14 -15.17
N ASP A 20 10.35 4.52 -14.57
CA ASP A 20 11.54 4.06 -15.30
C ASP A 20 11.34 2.65 -15.90
N CYS A 21 10.35 1.90 -15.44
CA CYS A 21 10.00 0.57 -15.92
C CYS A 21 8.49 0.36 -15.82
N SER A 22 7.78 0.58 -16.94
CA SER A 22 6.32 0.49 -17.02
C SER A 22 5.82 -0.65 -17.91
N ASP A 23 6.68 -1.64 -18.19
CA ASP A 23 6.36 -2.80 -19.02
C ASP A 23 5.56 -3.83 -18.23
N LEU A 24 4.24 -3.88 -18.48
CA LEU A 24 3.32 -4.80 -17.81
C LEU A 24 3.61 -6.28 -18.14
N ASP A 25 4.05 -6.59 -19.34
CA ASP A 25 4.35 -7.98 -19.73
C ASP A 25 5.59 -8.47 -19.00
N MET A 26 6.57 -7.60 -18.80
CA MET A 26 7.74 -7.89 -17.96
C MET A 26 7.35 -8.11 -16.49
N GLU A 27 6.47 -7.26 -15.93
CA GLU A 27 6.00 -7.43 -14.55
C GLU A 27 5.21 -8.75 -14.39
N LEU A 28 4.34 -9.11 -15.34
CA LEU A 28 3.63 -10.39 -15.33
C LEU A 28 4.58 -11.58 -15.45
N LYS A 29 5.64 -11.45 -16.26
CA LYS A 29 6.67 -12.48 -16.31
C LYS A 29 7.36 -12.68 -14.97
N LYS A 30 7.71 -11.59 -14.26
CA LYS A 30 8.28 -11.66 -12.90
C LYS A 30 7.32 -12.35 -11.92
N VAL A 31 6.01 -12.08 -12.00
CA VAL A 31 4.98 -12.77 -11.20
C VAL A 31 5.03 -14.26 -11.44
N ASN A 32 4.98 -14.68 -12.71
CA ASN A 32 5.00 -16.09 -13.07
C ASN A 32 6.30 -16.80 -12.64
N ASP A 33 7.44 -16.14 -12.82
CA ASP A 33 8.74 -16.65 -12.37
C ASP A 33 8.80 -16.80 -10.84
N ALA A 34 8.28 -15.81 -10.09
CA ALA A 34 8.23 -15.85 -8.63
C ALA A 34 7.34 -17.01 -8.13
N VAL A 35 6.15 -17.15 -8.70
CA VAL A 35 5.22 -18.25 -8.35
C VAL A 35 5.84 -19.61 -8.70
N ALA A 36 6.47 -19.74 -9.85
CA ALA A 36 7.17 -20.98 -10.23
C ALA A 36 8.34 -21.34 -9.30
N MET A 37 8.98 -20.33 -8.69
CA MET A 37 10.03 -20.51 -7.67
C MET A 37 9.47 -20.76 -6.27
N GLY A 38 8.15 -20.74 -6.08
CA GLY A 38 7.48 -21.07 -4.82
C GLY A 38 7.14 -19.86 -3.94
N ALA A 39 7.06 -18.65 -4.49
CA ALA A 39 6.53 -17.51 -3.76
C ALA A 39 5.06 -17.74 -3.39
N GLU A 40 4.71 -17.58 -2.14
CA GLU A 40 3.35 -17.70 -1.65
C GLU A 40 2.58 -16.37 -1.68
N SER A 41 3.29 -15.25 -1.81
CA SER A 41 2.70 -13.91 -1.84
C SER A 41 3.43 -13.01 -2.83
N ILE A 42 2.66 -12.18 -3.49
CA ILE A 42 3.13 -11.11 -4.39
C ILE A 42 2.65 -9.78 -3.86
N MET A 43 3.53 -8.82 -3.71
CA MET A 43 3.19 -7.46 -3.33
C MET A 43 3.36 -6.51 -4.51
N ASP A 44 2.25 -5.98 -4.99
CA ASP A 44 2.22 -4.96 -6.03
C ASP A 44 2.57 -3.59 -5.43
N LEU A 45 3.74 -3.07 -5.79
CA LEU A 45 4.25 -1.75 -5.42
C LEU A 45 4.15 -0.76 -6.58
N SER A 46 3.28 -1.00 -7.53
CA SER A 46 3.09 -0.14 -8.70
C SER A 46 2.84 1.31 -8.29
N SER A 47 3.50 2.20 -9.01
CA SER A 47 3.46 3.63 -8.75
C SER A 47 3.44 4.46 -10.04
N PHE A 48 3.13 3.83 -11.17
CA PHE A 48 3.05 4.49 -12.47
C PHE A 48 2.20 3.67 -13.44
N GLY A 49 1.49 4.36 -14.35
CA GLY A 49 0.66 3.75 -15.38
C GLY A 49 -0.73 3.35 -14.89
N ASP A 50 -1.35 2.40 -15.57
CA ASP A 50 -2.66 1.87 -15.19
C ASP A 50 -2.52 0.77 -14.11
N THR A 51 -2.30 1.23 -12.88
CA THR A 51 -2.10 0.37 -11.70
C THR A 51 -3.32 -0.49 -11.42
N GLY A 52 -4.52 0.05 -11.60
CA GLY A 52 -5.77 -0.69 -11.41
C GLY A 52 -5.94 -1.86 -12.38
N LYS A 53 -5.55 -1.69 -13.63
CA LYS A 53 -5.55 -2.78 -14.61
C LYS A 53 -4.59 -3.90 -14.23
N PHE A 54 -3.39 -3.54 -13.78
CA PHE A 54 -2.40 -4.52 -13.34
C PHE A 54 -2.89 -5.26 -12.09
N ARG A 55 -3.39 -4.54 -11.08
CA ARG A 55 -3.94 -5.12 -9.85
C ARG A 55 -5.07 -6.12 -10.10
N ARG A 56 -6.09 -5.72 -10.90
CA ARG A 56 -7.20 -6.63 -11.26
C ARG A 56 -6.72 -7.86 -12.03
N LYS A 57 -5.69 -7.72 -12.85
CA LYS A 57 -5.10 -8.88 -13.53
C LYS A 57 -4.40 -9.82 -12.54
N LEU A 58 -3.67 -9.28 -11.56
CA LEU A 58 -3.05 -10.08 -10.51
C LEU A 58 -4.11 -10.83 -9.68
N THR A 59 -5.11 -10.14 -9.19
CA THR A 59 -6.15 -10.74 -8.34
C THR A 59 -6.99 -11.78 -9.06
N SER A 60 -7.15 -11.67 -10.38
CA SER A 60 -7.94 -12.63 -11.18
C SER A 60 -7.15 -13.84 -11.70
N GLU A 61 -5.84 -13.71 -11.90
CA GLU A 61 -5.05 -14.73 -12.60
C GLU A 61 -3.94 -15.37 -11.74
N CYS A 62 -3.44 -14.67 -10.72
CA CYS A 62 -2.33 -15.15 -9.90
C CYS A 62 -2.83 -16.06 -8.77
N PRO A 63 -2.27 -17.26 -8.59
CA PRO A 63 -2.67 -18.17 -7.51
C PRO A 63 -2.04 -17.82 -6.16
N ALA A 64 -1.08 -16.89 -6.12
CA ALA A 64 -0.45 -16.42 -4.88
C ALA A 64 -1.30 -15.36 -4.18
N ILE A 65 -1.05 -15.13 -2.90
CA ILE A 65 -1.66 -14.07 -2.11
C ILE A 65 -1.22 -12.71 -2.66
N ILE A 66 -2.18 -11.83 -2.97
CA ILE A 66 -1.90 -10.51 -3.55
C ILE A 66 -2.00 -9.41 -2.49
N GLY A 67 -0.91 -8.69 -2.29
CA GLY A 67 -0.84 -7.52 -1.44
C GLY A 67 -0.61 -6.23 -2.20
N THR A 68 -1.05 -5.12 -1.63
CA THR A 68 -0.88 -3.78 -2.21
C THR A 68 -0.56 -2.71 -1.17
N VAL A 69 -0.17 -1.53 -1.66
CA VAL A 69 0.11 -0.35 -0.84
C VAL A 69 -0.73 0.83 -1.38
N PRO A 70 -1.97 1.02 -0.90
CA PRO A 70 -2.92 1.99 -1.46
C PRO A 70 -2.39 3.42 -1.57
N ILE A 71 -1.53 3.86 -0.64
CA ILE A 71 -0.96 5.21 -0.66
C ILE A 71 -0.13 5.49 -1.93
N TYR A 72 0.49 4.47 -2.56
CA TYR A 72 1.24 4.66 -3.79
C TYR A 72 0.31 4.95 -4.97
N ASP A 73 -0.85 4.31 -4.97
CA ASP A 73 -1.83 4.44 -6.03
C ASP A 73 -2.58 5.78 -5.97
N ALA A 74 -2.91 6.27 -4.77
CA ALA A 74 -3.62 7.53 -4.61
C ALA A 74 -2.93 8.70 -5.33
N VAL A 75 -1.60 8.78 -5.23
CA VAL A 75 -0.80 9.83 -5.89
C VAL A 75 -0.84 9.72 -7.42
N VAL A 76 -0.97 8.49 -7.93
CA VAL A 76 -1.06 8.21 -9.37
C VAL A 76 -2.49 8.42 -9.89
N TYR A 77 -3.47 7.88 -9.18
CA TYR A 77 -4.86 7.82 -9.59
C TYR A 77 -5.52 9.20 -9.71
N TYR A 78 -5.33 10.07 -8.71
CA TYR A 78 -6.00 11.37 -8.69
C TYR A 78 -5.37 12.42 -9.60
N HIS A 79 -4.17 12.22 -10.11
CA HIS A 79 -3.46 13.14 -11.01
C HIS A 79 -3.47 14.61 -10.55
N LYS A 80 -3.39 14.85 -9.24
CA LYS A 80 -3.40 16.19 -8.64
C LYS A 80 -2.28 16.38 -7.64
N PRO A 81 -1.94 17.64 -7.27
CA PRO A 81 -0.94 17.89 -6.25
C PRO A 81 -1.27 17.18 -4.94
N LEU A 82 -0.25 16.65 -4.26
CA LEU A 82 -0.40 15.87 -3.03
C LEU A 82 -1.28 16.59 -1.98
N LYS A 83 -1.07 17.90 -1.78
CA LYS A 83 -1.84 18.72 -0.83
C LYS A 83 -3.34 18.86 -1.14
N GLU A 84 -3.75 18.53 -2.37
CA GLU A 84 -5.14 18.63 -2.83
C GLU A 84 -5.89 17.30 -2.72
N ILE A 85 -5.21 16.22 -2.36
CA ILE A 85 -5.84 14.94 -2.04
C ILE A 85 -6.54 15.11 -0.69
N THR A 86 -7.84 14.88 -0.66
CA THR A 86 -8.66 15.02 0.56
C THR A 86 -8.54 13.79 1.45
N SER A 87 -8.84 13.93 2.76
CA SER A 87 -8.90 12.79 3.69
C SER A 87 -9.83 11.68 3.19
N ARG A 88 -10.95 12.03 2.57
CA ARG A 88 -11.89 11.06 2.00
C ARG A 88 -11.27 10.26 0.85
N GLU A 89 -10.56 10.91 -0.04
CA GLU A 89 -9.91 10.24 -1.18
C GLU A 89 -8.83 9.24 -0.76
N TRP A 90 -8.16 9.46 0.37
CA TRP A 90 -7.24 8.46 0.95
C TRP A 90 -7.98 7.18 1.38
N ILE A 91 -9.20 7.29 1.88
CA ILE A 91 -10.01 6.13 2.27
C ILE A 91 -10.65 5.48 1.05
N ASP A 92 -11.10 6.27 0.07
CA ASP A 92 -11.69 5.77 -1.17
C ASP A 92 -10.69 4.90 -1.96
N ILE A 93 -9.39 5.23 -1.95
CA ILE A 93 -8.35 4.37 -2.54
C ILE A 93 -8.23 3.04 -1.81
N VAL A 94 -8.31 3.01 -0.49
CA VAL A 94 -8.30 1.75 0.27
C VAL A 94 -9.48 0.87 -0.15
N LYS A 95 -10.68 1.47 -0.24
CA LYS A 95 -11.88 0.76 -0.69
C LYS A 95 -11.76 0.25 -2.13
N MET A 96 -11.21 1.05 -3.04
CA MET A 96 -10.99 0.64 -4.42
C MET A 96 -10.06 -0.58 -4.53
N HIS A 97 -8.98 -0.64 -3.73
CA HIS A 97 -8.12 -1.82 -3.68
C HIS A 97 -8.85 -3.04 -3.13
N ALA A 98 -9.71 -2.86 -2.13
CA ALA A 98 -10.54 -3.92 -1.58
C ALA A 98 -11.51 -4.48 -2.64
N GLU A 99 -12.20 -3.61 -3.36
CA GLU A 99 -13.10 -3.98 -4.45
C GLU A 99 -12.40 -4.70 -5.62
N ASP A 100 -11.12 -4.40 -5.86
CA ASP A 100 -10.29 -5.10 -6.85
C ASP A 100 -9.84 -6.51 -6.38
N GLY A 101 -10.19 -6.93 -5.15
CA GLY A 101 -10.02 -8.29 -4.65
C GLY A 101 -8.64 -8.62 -4.11
N VAL A 102 -7.91 -7.64 -3.55
CA VAL A 102 -6.61 -7.90 -2.91
C VAL A 102 -6.78 -8.70 -1.61
N ASP A 103 -5.77 -9.49 -1.25
CA ASP A 103 -5.79 -10.33 -0.05
C ASP A 103 -5.24 -9.60 1.19
N PHE A 104 -4.34 -8.66 1.02
CA PHE A 104 -3.83 -7.83 2.11
C PHE A 104 -3.41 -6.45 1.64
N MET A 105 -3.39 -5.48 2.55
CA MET A 105 -2.94 -4.12 2.26
C MET A 105 -1.97 -3.63 3.32
N THR A 106 -0.92 -2.93 2.92
CA THR A 106 -0.06 -2.18 3.84
C THR A 106 -0.59 -0.74 3.96
N ILE A 107 -1.01 -0.39 5.17
CA ILE A 107 -1.56 0.92 5.50
C ILE A 107 -0.61 1.63 6.49
N HIS A 108 -0.16 2.84 6.13
CA HIS A 108 0.79 3.63 6.91
C HIS A 108 0.08 4.43 8.02
N ILE A 109 -0.37 3.74 9.03
CA ILE A 109 -1.12 4.29 10.18
C ILE A 109 -0.20 4.76 11.32
N GLY A 110 1.02 4.25 11.42
CA GLY A 110 1.94 4.54 12.52
C GLY A 110 2.42 5.99 12.58
N ILE A 111 2.30 6.76 11.48
CA ILE A 111 2.56 8.19 11.48
C ILE A 111 1.28 8.95 11.84
N ASN A 112 1.33 9.72 12.91
CA ASN A 112 0.31 10.69 13.33
C ASN A 112 1.00 11.99 13.79
N LYS A 113 0.25 13.03 14.12
CA LYS A 113 0.82 14.32 14.54
C LYS A 113 1.81 14.17 15.69
N ASN A 114 1.49 13.36 16.70
CA ASN A 114 2.38 13.13 17.84
C ASN A 114 3.71 12.50 17.43
N THR A 115 3.67 11.44 16.58
CA THR A 115 4.89 10.79 16.09
C THR A 115 5.66 11.70 15.13
N ALA A 116 4.98 12.50 14.31
CA ALA A 116 5.58 13.49 13.42
C ALA A 116 6.35 14.58 14.20
N ASP A 117 5.79 15.08 15.29
CA ASP A 117 6.46 16.09 16.13
C ASP A 117 7.69 15.49 16.83
N ARG A 118 7.57 14.28 17.38
CA ARG A 118 8.73 13.56 17.95
C ARG A 118 9.82 13.29 16.92
N PHE A 119 9.43 13.01 15.68
CA PHE A 119 10.40 12.81 14.58
C PHE A 119 11.19 14.07 14.30
N LYS A 120 10.57 15.27 14.30
CA LYS A 120 11.24 16.56 14.08
C LYS A 120 12.30 16.85 15.15
N GLU A 121 12.08 16.36 16.37
CA GLU A 121 13.01 16.51 17.49
C GLU A 121 14.10 15.41 17.52
N ALA A 122 13.87 14.31 16.85
CA ALA A 122 14.76 13.15 16.89
C ALA A 122 16.04 13.37 16.05
N LYS A 123 17.18 12.97 16.63
CA LYS A 123 18.47 12.97 15.92
C LYS A 123 18.76 11.56 15.37
N ARG A 124 17.91 11.09 14.45
CA ARG A 124 18.16 9.79 13.78
C ARG A 124 19.21 9.93 12.69
N LEU A 125 19.97 8.87 12.45
CA LEU A 125 20.95 8.81 11.36
C LEU A 125 20.26 8.84 9.99
N THR A 126 19.16 8.11 9.88
CA THR A 126 18.27 8.10 8.70
C THR A 126 16.95 8.73 9.08
N ASN A 127 16.40 9.50 8.16
CA ASN A 127 15.06 10.07 8.29
C ASN A 127 13.98 8.99 8.04
N ILE A 128 12.78 9.40 7.65
CA ILE A 128 11.73 8.49 7.20
C ILE A 128 12.24 7.69 6.01
N VAL A 129 12.30 6.37 6.13
CA VAL A 129 12.82 5.48 5.09
C VAL A 129 11.70 4.84 4.26
N SER A 130 10.50 4.75 4.81
CA SER A 130 9.33 4.26 4.11
C SER A 130 8.84 5.28 3.09
N ARG A 131 8.65 4.86 1.84
CA ARG A 131 8.08 5.71 0.79
C ARG A 131 6.66 6.17 1.14
N GLY A 132 5.80 5.25 1.59
CA GLY A 132 4.43 5.58 1.97
C GLY A 132 4.38 6.47 3.21
N GLY A 133 5.23 6.19 4.21
CA GLY A 133 5.41 7.05 5.36
C GLY A 133 5.82 8.46 4.98
N SER A 134 6.77 8.61 4.04
CA SER A 134 7.20 9.93 3.55
C SER A 134 6.09 10.69 2.83
N ILE A 135 5.25 10.00 2.05
CA ILE A 135 4.13 10.62 1.33
C ILE A 135 3.11 11.17 2.32
N ILE A 136 2.68 10.36 3.29
CA ILE A 136 1.66 10.80 4.25
C ILE A 136 2.20 11.86 5.19
N PHE A 137 3.46 11.76 5.63
CA PHE A 137 4.11 12.81 6.42
C PHE A 137 4.13 14.15 5.67
N ALA A 138 4.54 14.15 4.39
CA ALA A 138 4.54 15.35 3.56
C ALA A 138 3.12 15.92 3.40
N TRP A 139 2.11 15.07 3.21
CA TRP A 139 0.72 15.50 3.13
C TRP A 139 0.25 16.17 4.43
N MET A 140 0.54 15.57 5.59
CA MET A 140 0.22 16.14 6.91
C MET A 140 0.89 17.51 7.11
N GLU A 141 2.16 17.63 6.75
CA GLU A 141 2.89 18.92 6.85
C GLU A 141 2.33 20.01 5.92
N MET A 142 1.91 19.63 4.71
CA MET A 142 1.37 20.59 3.73
C MET A 142 -0.05 21.04 4.08
N THR A 143 -0.85 20.18 4.70
CA THR A 143 -2.27 20.44 4.99
C THR A 143 -2.52 20.87 6.43
N GLY A 144 -1.64 20.52 7.35
CA GLY A 144 -1.85 20.67 8.79
C GLY A 144 -2.89 19.71 9.37
N LEU A 145 -3.38 18.74 8.58
CA LEU A 145 -4.36 17.75 9.00
C LEU A 145 -3.69 16.52 9.63
N GLU A 146 -4.48 15.70 10.32
CA GLU A 146 -4.03 14.41 10.83
C GLU A 146 -3.92 13.38 9.70
N ASN A 147 -3.14 12.32 9.89
CA ASN A 147 -3.08 11.18 8.97
C ASN A 147 -4.49 10.56 8.79
N PRO A 148 -5.07 10.58 7.59
CA PRO A 148 -6.41 10.05 7.35
C PRO A 148 -6.55 8.56 7.69
N PHE A 149 -5.50 7.76 7.50
CA PHE A 149 -5.52 6.35 7.84
C PHE A 149 -5.55 6.11 9.36
N PHE A 150 -4.97 7.02 10.14
CA PHE A 150 -5.04 7.00 11.59
C PHE A 150 -6.41 7.51 12.08
N GLU A 151 -6.89 8.63 11.53
CA GLU A 151 -8.14 9.29 11.94
C GLU A 151 -9.38 8.45 11.60
N HIS A 152 -9.38 7.76 10.44
CA HIS A 152 -10.49 6.93 9.96
C HIS A 152 -10.19 5.42 10.03
N PHE A 153 -9.41 4.99 11.03
CA PHE A 153 -8.98 3.60 11.13
C PHE A 153 -10.14 2.62 11.29
N ASP A 154 -11.18 2.98 12.04
CA ASP A 154 -12.37 2.14 12.23
C ASP A 154 -13.08 1.88 10.88
N GLU A 155 -13.19 2.88 10.00
CA GLU A 155 -13.75 2.71 8.65
C GLU A 155 -12.88 1.76 7.80
N ILE A 156 -11.56 1.84 7.93
CA ILE A 156 -10.64 0.92 7.24
C ILE A 156 -10.85 -0.52 7.75
N LEU A 157 -11.06 -0.71 9.05
CA LEU A 157 -11.36 -2.02 9.62
C LEU A 157 -12.68 -2.59 9.09
N GLU A 158 -13.71 -1.76 8.96
CA GLU A 158 -15.00 -2.14 8.36
C GLU A 158 -14.82 -2.61 6.89
N ILE A 159 -14.07 -1.84 6.08
CA ILE A 159 -13.73 -2.23 4.70
C ILE A 159 -12.99 -3.58 4.69
N CYS A 160 -11.98 -3.73 5.54
CA CYS A 160 -11.20 -4.96 5.59
C CYS A 160 -12.02 -6.17 6.04
N GLN A 161 -12.98 -5.97 6.94
CA GLN A 161 -13.92 -7.00 7.37
C GLN A 161 -14.89 -7.38 6.26
N GLU A 162 -15.43 -6.41 5.52
CA GLU A 162 -16.37 -6.65 4.41
C GLU A 162 -15.72 -7.48 3.29
N TYR A 163 -14.44 -7.20 2.97
CA TYR A 163 -13.73 -7.83 1.85
C TYR A 163 -12.73 -8.92 2.28
N ASP A 164 -12.73 -9.35 3.56
CA ASP A 164 -11.81 -10.36 4.12
C ASP A 164 -10.31 -10.06 3.89
N ILE A 165 -9.91 -8.82 4.12
CA ILE A 165 -8.56 -8.33 3.86
C ILE A 165 -7.71 -8.36 5.14
N THR A 166 -6.49 -8.89 5.02
CA THR A 166 -5.49 -8.82 6.09
C THR A 166 -4.79 -7.46 6.07
N LEU A 167 -4.71 -6.78 7.22
CA LEU A 167 -3.95 -5.53 7.36
C LEU A 167 -2.49 -5.80 7.73
N SER A 168 -1.59 -5.17 6.98
CA SER A 168 -0.19 -4.97 7.33
C SER A 168 -0.03 -3.52 7.78
N LEU A 169 0.16 -3.32 9.10
CA LEU A 169 0.26 -1.98 9.67
C LEU A 169 1.68 -1.45 9.49
N GLY A 170 1.80 -0.37 8.71
CA GLY A 170 3.06 0.29 8.42
C GLY A 170 3.31 1.49 9.32
N ASP A 171 4.58 1.70 9.62
CA ASP A 171 5.13 2.93 10.19
C ASP A 171 5.92 3.73 9.13
N ALA A 172 7.01 4.41 9.52
CA ALA A 172 7.82 5.21 8.59
C ALA A 172 9.33 4.99 8.80
#